data_9bee4bdb14cdf8390c7c22993fe11e61
#
_entry.id   9bee4bdb14cdf8390c7c22993fe11e61
#
_cell.length_a   1.000
_cell.length_b   1.000
_cell.length_c   1.000
_cell.angle_alpha   90.00
_cell.angle_beta   90.00
_cell.angle_gamma   90.00
#
_symmetry.space_group_name_H-M   'P 1'
#
loop_
_entity.id
_entity.type
_entity.pdbx_description
1 polymer ?
#
loop_
_entity_poly.entity_id
_entity_poly.type
_entity_poly.pdbx_seq_one_letter_code
_entity_poly.pdbx_strand_id
1 'polypeptide(L)'
;MSAMERLLDFAERTRLIETEDRAYARNCLLEAMRLDAPEENANAEAPLGDTMTEALNALCDDAVRRGVINDTGESRDLFSAKLAGCVTPSPYEVRARFFEKYRRSPEKATKWFYQMCRDADYIKVDRIRKNARFFAEGLEITINLSKPEKDPRDIANALKSKAAGYPKCMLCVENPGYAGRPGFPARQNHRMIPLNLNGESWHMQYSPYLYYNEH
;
A
#
# COMPACT_ATOMS: atom_id res chain seq x y z
N MET A 1 -22.24 0.25 7.01
CA MET A 1 -20.95 -0.45 7.28
C MET A 1 -19.86 0.60 7.40
N SER A 2 -19.05 0.59 8.47
CA SER A 2 -17.99 1.57 8.66
C SER A 2 -16.86 1.40 7.62
N ALA A 3 -16.03 2.43 7.42
CA ALA A 3 -14.90 2.34 6.50
C ALA A 3 -13.91 1.24 6.91
N MET A 4 -13.75 1.01 8.22
CA MET A 4 -12.91 -0.07 8.76
C MET A 4 -13.46 -1.46 8.40
N GLU A 5 -14.76 -1.69 8.56
CA GLU A 5 -15.38 -2.98 8.18
C GLU A 5 -15.30 -3.21 6.67
N ARG A 6 -15.47 -2.15 5.85
CA ARG A 6 -15.28 -2.23 4.39
C ARG A 6 -13.85 -2.64 4.02
N LEU A 7 -12.85 -2.10 4.73
CA LEU A 7 -11.46 -2.47 4.54
C LEU A 7 -11.21 -3.95 4.88
N LEU A 8 -11.76 -4.41 6.01
CA LEU A 8 -11.65 -5.81 6.44
C LEU A 8 -12.35 -6.76 5.47
N ASP A 9 -13.57 -6.44 5.03
CA ASP A 9 -14.30 -7.25 4.05
C ASP A 9 -13.58 -7.33 2.70
N PHE A 10 -12.98 -6.21 2.26
CA PHE A 10 -12.15 -6.21 1.07
C PHE A 10 -10.93 -7.14 1.24
N ALA A 11 -10.25 -7.05 2.39
CA ALA A 11 -9.05 -7.85 2.67
C ALA A 11 -9.36 -9.36 2.74
N GLU A 12 -10.49 -9.76 3.33
CA GLU A 12 -10.95 -11.16 3.32
C GLU A 12 -11.30 -11.63 1.90
N ARG A 13 -12.11 -10.84 1.18
CA ARG A 13 -12.51 -11.17 -0.20
C ARG A 13 -11.32 -11.39 -1.12
N THR A 14 -10.27 -10.57 -0.98
CA THR A 14 -9.04 -10.66 -1.78
C THR A 14 -8.00 -11.64 -1.21
N ARG A 15 -8.30 -12.27 -0.06
CA ARG A 15 -7.40 -13.17 0.64
C ARG A 15 -6.07 -12.54 1.04
N LEU A 16 -6.10 -11.25 1.35
CA LEU A 16 -5.00 -10.60 2.06
C LEU A 16 -4.94 -11.10 3.50
N ILE A 17 -6.09 -11.29 4.15
CA ILE A 17 -6.23 -11.94 5.44
C ILE A 17 -7.18 -13.14 5.31
N GLU A 18 -7.03 -14.12 6.19
CA GLU A 18 -8.01 -15.18 6.37
C GLU A 18 -9.05 -14.73 7.43
N THR A 19 -10.20 -15.39 7.47
CA THR A 19 -11.29 -15.03 8.40
C THR A 19 -10.85 -15.08 9.87
N GLU A 20 -9.95 -16.00 10.19
CA GLU A 20 -9.39 -16.16 11.54
C GLU A 20 -8.54 -14.96 11.96
N ASP A 21 -7.92 -14.25 11.00
CA ASP A 21 -7.08 -13.09 11.26
C ASP A 21 -7.88 -11.78 11.38
N ARG A 22 -9.19 -11.81 11.07
CA ARG A 22 -10.02 -10.60 11.03
C ARG A 22 -10.01 -9.82 12.35
N ALA A 23 -10.12 -10.52 13.47
CA ALA A 23 -10.13 -9.87 14.80
C ALA A 23 -8.78 -9.22 15.11
N TYR A 24 -7.68 -9.89 14.77
CA TYR A 24 -6.33 -9.34 14.92
C TYR A 24 -6.14 -8.10 14.05
N ALA A 25 -6.48 -8.17 12.76
CA ALA A 25 -6.38 -7.05 11.83
C ALA A 25 -7.23 -5.84 12.28
N ARG A 26 -8.47 -6.09 12.78
CA ARG A 26 -9.33 -5.05 13.36
C ARG A 26 -8.64 -4.35 14.53
N ASN A 27 -8.05 -5.09 15.44
CA ASN A 27 -7.37 -4.52 16.61
C ASN A 27 -6.14 -3.70 16.21
N CYS A 28 -5.39 -4.13 15.20
CA CYS A 28 -4.29 -3.34 14.62
C CYS A 28 -4.79 -2.03 13.98
N LEU A 29 -5.94 -2.07 13.30
CA LEU A 29 -6.57 -0.87 12.74
C LEU A 29 -7.07 0.08 13.82
N LEU A 30 -7.70 -0.43 14.90
CA LEU A 30 -8.13 0.36 16.04
C LEU A 30 -6.95 1.09 16.68
N GLU A 31 -5.86 0.36 16.93
CA GLU A 31 -4.62 0.97 17.47
C GLU A 31 -4.08 2.05 16.54
N ALA A 32 -3.98 1.76 15.24
CA ALA A 32 -3.49 2.71 14.25
C ALA A 32 -4.36 3.98 14.20
N MET A 33 -5.67 3.82 14.27
CA MET A 33 -6.66 4.91 14.29
C MET A 33 -6.79 5.60 15.64
N ARG A 34 -6.17 5.10 16.70
CA ARG A 34 -6.32 5.55 18.10
C ARG A 34 -7.80 5.52 18.53
N LEU A 35 -8.44 4.38 18.31
CA LEU A 35 -9.83 4.10 18.69
C LEU A 35 -9.85 3.02 19.77
N ASP A 36 -10.68 3.21 20.79
CA ASP A 36 -10.84 2.25 21.90
C ASP A 36 -11.80 1.10 21.54
N ALA A 37 -12.71 1.32 20.59
CA ALA A 37 -13.69 0.33 20.15
C ALA A 37 -14.07 0.56 18.67
N PRO A 38 -14.58 -0.48 17.98
CA PRO A 38 -15.17 -0.33 16.65
C PRO A 38 -16.37 0.61 16.70
N GLU A 39 -16.54 1.44 15.65
CA GLU A 39 -17.75 2.25 15.51
C GLU A 39 -18.98 1.33 15.31
N GLU A 40 -19.96 1.45 16.21
CA GLU A 40 -21.26 0.82 16.03
C GLU A 40 -22.03 1.58 14.95
N ASN A 41 -22.35 0.85 13.85
CA ASN A 41 -23.32 1.26 12.82
C ASN A 41 -23.08 2.55 12.06
N ALA A 42 -22.29 2.46 11.01
CA ALA A 42 -22.54 3.32 9.84
C ALA A 42 -23.47 2.56 8.87
N ASN A 43 -24.72 2.95 8.82
CA ASN A 43 -25.71 2.47 7.85
C ASN A 43 -25.30 2.91 6.43
N ALA A 44 -24.59 2.09 5.69
CA ALA A 44 -24.58 2.13 4.24
C ALA A 44 -24.05 0.81 3.68
N GLU A 45 -24.88 0.08 3.01
CA GLU A 45 -24.51 -0.97 2.06
C GLU A 45 -23.95 -0.30 0.79
N ALA A 46 -22.75 0.31 0.89
CA ALA A 46 -22.03 0.70 -0.30
C ALA A 46 -21.33 -0.56 -0.85
N PRO A 47 -21.40 -0.82 -2.15
CA PRO A 47 -20.70 -1.96 -2.75
C PRO A 47 -19.20 -1.86 -2.47
N LEU A 48 -18.57 -3.01 -2.24
CA LEU A 48 -17.10 -3.08 -2.13
C LEU A 48 -16.50 -2.70 -3.48
N GLY A 49 -15.62 -1.69 -3.46
CA GLY A 49 -14.88 -1.26 -4.66
C GLY A 49 -13.90 -2.33 -5.16
N ASP A 50 -13.29 -2.06 -6.31
CA ASP A 50 -12.24 -2.89 -6.90
C ASP A 50 -10.90 -2.75 -6.17
N THR A 51 -10.76 -1.72 -5.36
CA THR A 51 -9.56 -1.41 -4.55
C THR A 51 -9.97 -1.04 -3.13
N MET A 52 -9.04 -1.11 -2.19
CA MET A 52 -9.28 -0.62 -0.83
C MET A 52 -9.16 0.91 -0.69
N THR A 53 -8.83 1.62 -1.77
CA THR A 53 -8.49 3.06 -1.75
C THR A 53 -9.60 3.92 -1.15
N GLU A 54 -10.86 3.64 -1.47
CA GLU A 54 -11.99 4.41 -0.92
C GLU A 54 -12.10 4.27 0.61
N ALA A 55 -11.97 3.04 1.11
CA ALA A 55 -12.00 2.79 2.55
C ALA A 55 -10.80 3.44 3.26
N LEU A 56 -9.61 3.36 2.67
CA LEU A 56 -8.41 4.01 3.19
C LEU A 56 -8.54 5.54 3.20
N ASN A 57 -9.09 6.14 2.14
CA ASN A 57 -9.33 7.58 2.10
C ASN A 57 -10.32 8.03 3.18
N ALA A 58 -11.43 7.32 3.36
CA ALA A 58 -12.41 7.62 4.40
C ALA A 58 -11.80 7.51 5.81
N LEU A 59 -10.94 6.52 6.06
CA LEU A 59 -10.21 6.38 7.32
C LEU A 59 -9.18 7.51 7.51
N CYS A 60 -8.48 7.92 6.45
CA CYS A 60 -7.58 9.07 6.50
C CYS A 60 -8.35 10.38 6.78
N ASP A 61 -9.52 10.59 6.18
CA ASP A 61 -10.37 11.76 6.44
C ASP A 61 -10.84 11.81 7.89
N ASP A 62 -11.21 10.66 8.45
CA ASP A 62 -11.54 10.56 9.87
C ASP A 62 -10.34 10.87 10.76
N ALA A 63 -9.18 10.31 10.44
CA ALA A 63 -7.95 10.55 11.19
C ALA A 63 -7.52 12.02 11.16
N VAL A 64 -7.68 12.72 10.03
CA VAL A 64 -7.45 14.17 9.91
C VAL A 64 -8.44 14.94 10.78
N ARG A 65 -9.73 14.65 10.67
CA ARG A 65 -10.80 15.33 11.45
C ARG A 65 -10.60 15.19 12.95
N ARG A 66 -10.08 14.05 13.40
CA ARG A 66 -9.78 13.79 14.83
C ARG A 66 -8.39 14.26 15.25
N GLY A 67 -7.60 14.82 14.34
CA GLY A 67 -6.25 15.31 14.64
C GLY A 67 -5.21 14.20 14.87
N VAL A 68 -5.48 12.97 14.41
CA VAL A 68 -4.53 11.84 14.49
C VAL A 68 -3.36 12.04 13.53
N ILE A 69 -3.64 12.60 12.35
CA ILE A 69 -2.66 12.96 11.32
C ILE A 69 -2.89 14.38 10.80
N ASN A 70 -1.86 14.97 10.20
CA ASN A 70 -1.99 16.24 9.48
C ASN A 70 -2.64 16.03 8.10
N ASP A 71 -3.36 17.05 7.62
CA ASP A 71 -3.93 17.03 6.27
C ASP A 71 -2.90 17.47 5.23
N THR A 72 -1.91 16.62 4.96
CA THR A 72 -0.94 16.76 3.88
C THR A 72 -0.87 15.46 3.11
N GLY A 73 -0.48 15.53 1.82
CA GLY A 73 -0.36 14.36 0.96
C GLY A 73 0.59 13.30 1.54
N GLU A 74 1.73 13.74 2.11
CA GLU A 74 2.71 12.84 2.71
C GLU A 74 2.13 12.16 3.98
N SER A 75 1.49 12.90 4.88
CA SER A 75 0.89 12.34 6.09
C SER A 75 -0.19 11.30 5.76
N ARG A 76 -1.04 11.59 4.77
CA ARG A 76 -2.07 10.67 4.27
C ARG A 76 -1.45 9.42 3.66
N ASP A 77 -0.38 9.55 2.85
CA ASP A 77 0.31 8.41 2.24
C ASP A 77 0.99 7.51 3.28
N LEU A 78 1.66 8.10 4.27
CA LEU A 78 2.25 7.36 5.39
C LEU A 78 1.19 6.59 6.16
N PHE A 79 0.08 7.25 6.48
CA PHE A 79 -0.99 6.66 7.26
C PHE A 79 -1.78 5.60 6.50
N SER A 80 -2.10 5.84 5.23
CA SER A 80 -2.73 4.86 4.34
C SER A 80 -1.90 3.57 4.25
N ALA A 81 -0.57 3.68 4.10
CA ALA A 81 0.31 2.52 4.07
C ALA A 81 0.35 1.78 5.43
N LYS A 82 0.23 2.50 6.57
CA LYS A 82 0.10 1.89 7.90
C LYS A 82 -1.18 1.07 8.00
N LEU A 83 -2.33 1.65 7.61
CA LEU A 83 -3.63 0.96 7.64
C LEU A 83 -3.66 -0.26 6.72
N ALA A 84 -3.19 -0.10 5.47
CA ALA A 84 -3.09 -1.21 4.52
C ALA A 84 -2.14 -2.31 5.04
N GLY A 85 -1.08 -1.93 5.76
CA GLY A 85 -0.15 -2.85 6.40
C GLY A 85 -0.79 -3.76 7.44
N CYS A 86 -1.84 -3.28 8.14
CA CYS A 86 -2.59 -4.08 9.13
C CYS A 86 -3.32 -5.27 8.50
N VAL A 87 -3.64 -5.19 7.22
CA VAL A 87 -4.37 -6.22 6.46
C VAL A 87 -3.52 -6.87 5.36
N THR A 88 -2.23 -6.60 5.31
CA THR A 88 -1.32 -7.17 4.31
C THR A 88 -0.64 -8.41 4.88
N PRO A 89 -0.65 -9.58 4.20
CA PRO A 89 -0.03 -10.80 4.70
C PRO A 89 1.44 -10.58 5.07
N SER A 90 1.94 -11.36 6.03
CA SER A 90 3.34 -11.26 6.46
C SER A 90 4.31 -11.56 5.31
N PRO A 91 5.57 -11.08 5.36
CA PRO A 91 6.57 -11.44 4.35
C PRO A 91 6.77 -12.95 4.19
N TYR A 92 6.67 -13.70 5.29
CA TYR A 92 6.76 -15.16 5.26
C TYR A 92 5.62 -15.80 4.47
N GLU A 93 4.37 -15.40 4.75
CA GLU A 93 3.19 -15.92 4.05
C GLU A 93 3.23 -15.60 2.56
N VAL A 94 3.56 -14.36 2.20
CA VAL A 94 3.67 -13.95 0.79
C VAL A 94 4.70 -14.78 0.07
N ARG A 95 5.86 -15.00 0.69
CA ARG A 95 6.91 -15.89 0.15
C ARG A 95 6.42 -17.34 0.00
N ALA A 96 5.77 -17.87 1.03
CA ALA A 96 5.27 -19.26 1.02
C ALA A 96 4.23 -19.47 -0.09
N ARG A 97 3.23 -18.59 -0.17
CA ARG A 97 2.17 -18.60 -1.20
C ARG A 97 2.75 -18.40 -2.60
N PHE A 98 3.76 -17.55 -2.76
CA PHE A 98 4.44 -17.32 -4.04
C PHE A 98 5.13 -18.61 -4.52
N PHE A 99 5.99 -19.23 -3.71
CA PHE A 99 6.74 -20.41 -4.12
C PHE A 99 5.87 -21.66 -4.27
N GLU A 100 4.77 -21.77 -3.53
CA GLU A 100 3.77 -22.81 -3.79
C GLU A 100 3.21 -22.70 -5.21
N LYS A 101 2.81 -21.47 -5.63
CA LYS A 101 2.30 -21.21 -6.98
C LYS A 101 3.39 -21.37 -8.03
N TYR A 102 4.62 -20.90 -7.73
CA TYR A 102 5.76 -20.95 -8.65
C TYR A 102 6.13 -22.38 -9.05
N ARG A 103 6.07 -23.34 -8.11
CA ARG A 103 6.27 -24.75 -8.42
C ARG A 103 5.31 -25.31 -9.46
N ARG A 104 4.11 -24.74 -9.56
CA ARG A 104 3.08 -25.15 -10.53
C ARG A 104 3.17 -24.34 -11.83
N SER A 105 3.37 -23.03 -11.72
CA SER A 105 3.49 -22.11 -12.87
C SER A 105 4.14 -20.80 -12.41
N PRO A 106 5.33 -20.45 -12.93
CA PRO A 106 5.99 -19.17 -12.69
C PRO A 106 5.10 -17.97 -13.07
N GLU A 107 4.40 -18.08 -14.20
CA GLU A 107 3.49 -17.03 -14.67
C GLU A 107 2.33 -16.78 -13.68
N LYS A 108 1.70 -17.87 -13.18
CA LYS A 108 0.63 -17.71 -12.18
C LYS A 108 1.14 -17.13 -10.87
N ALA A 109 2.37 -17.44 -10.48
CA ALA A 109 2.98 -16.88 -9.27
C ALA A 109 3.23 -15.36 -9.40
N THR A 110 3.78 -14.91 -10.55
CA THR A 110 4.02 -13.48 -10.79
C THR A 110 2.72 -12.70 -10.93
N LYS A 111 1.71 -13.23 -11.63
CA LYS A 111 0.37 -12.63 -11.71
C LYS A 111 -0.28 -12.49 -10.33
N TRP A 112 -0.19 -13.55 -9.51
CA TRP A 112 -0.71 -13.50 -8.14
C TRP A 112 0.01 -12.46 -7.29
N PHE A 113 1.34 -12.38 -7.36
CA PHE A 113 2.11 -11.41 -6.59
C PHE A 113 1.80 -9.97 -7.01
N TYR A 114 1.65 -9.72 -8.30
CA TYR A 114 1.19 -8.44 -8.82
C TYR A 114 -0.18 -8.07 -8.28
N GLN A 115 -1.17 -8.99 -8.36
CA GLN A 115 -2.52 -8.76 -7.85
C GLN A 115 -2.52 -8.50 -6.33
N MET A 116 -1.77 -9.27 -5.56
CA MET A 116 -1.61 -9.07 -4.13
C MET A 116 -1.05 -7.67 -3.81
N CYS A 117 -0.05 -7.19 -4.55
CA CYS A 117 0.50 -5.84 -4.37
C CYS A 117 -0.51 -4.74 -4.75
N ARG A 118 -1.41 -4.98 -5.70
CA ARG A 118 -2.53 -4.10 -6.03
C ARG A 118 -3.55 -4.08 -4.91
N ASP A 119 -3.98 -5.26 -4.47
CA ASP A 119 -4.99 -5.41 -3.42
C ASP A 119 -4.51 -4.83 -2.09
N ALA A 120 -3.21 -4.94 -1.78
CA ALA A 120 -2.58 -4.31 -0.62
C ALA A 120 -2.38 -2.79 -0.74
N ASP A 121 -2.92 -2.14 -1.78
CA ASP A 121 -2.71 -0.71 -2.09
C ASP A 121 -1.22 -0.29 -2.14
N TYR A 122 -0.30 -1.25 -2.35
CA TYR A 122 1.10 -0.93 -2.58
C TYR A 122 1.30 -0.36 -3.99
N ILE A 123 0.74 -1.01 -5.00
CA ILE A 123 0.63 -0.44 -6.36
C ILE A 123 -0.56 0.51 -6.37
N LYS A 124 -0.31 1.80 -6.57
CA LYS A 124 -1.31 2.87 -6.48
C LYS A 124 -2.18 2.93 -7.75
N VAL A 125 -3.01 1.89 -7.94
CA VAL A 125 -3.82 1.69 -9.16
C VAL A 125 -4.64 2.91 -9.54
N ASP A 126 -5.36 3.51 -8.58
CA ASP A 126 -6.24 4.65 -8.86
C ASP A 126 -5.47 5.93 -9.22
N ARG A 127 -4.22 6.05 -8.77
CA ARG A 127 -3.31 7.11 -9.22
C ARG A 127 -2.75 6.81 -10.60
N ILE A 128 -2.36 5.55 -10.87
CA ILE A 128 -1.81 5.11 -12.16
C ILE A 128 -2.86 5.29 -13.27
N ARG A 129 -4.13 5.04 -13.01
CA ARG A 129 -5.23 5.27 -13.95
C ARG A 129 -5.35 6.71 -14.44
N LYS A 130 -4.79 7.67 -13.70
CA LYS A 130 -4.77 9.10 -14.09
C LYS A 130 -3.62 9.45 -15.01
N ASN A 131 -2.63 8.55 -15.20
CA ASN A 131 -1.51 8.78 -16.11
C ASN A 131 -2.06 8.98 -17.55
N ALA A 132 -1.57 10.01 -18.21
CA ALA A 132 -1.93 10.30 -19.60
C ALA A 132 -0.82 9.81 -20.53
N ARG A 133 -1.21 9.23 -21.66
CA ARG A 133 -0.33 8.78 -22.73
C ARG A 133 -0.92 9.21 -24.07
N PHE A 134 -0.13 9.88 -24.86
CA PHE A 134 -0.55 10.31 -26.20
C PHE A 134 0.63 10.42 -27.15
N PHE A 135 0.36 10.47 -28.43
CA PHE A 135 1.36 10.65 -29.48
C PHE A 135 1.25 12.05 -30.07
N ALA A 136 2.37 12.76 -30.17
CA ALA A 136 2.48 14.05 -30.84
C ALA A 136 3.76 14.09 -31.66
N GLU A 137 3.67 14.51 -32.92
CA GLU A 137 4.81 14.68 -33.83
C GLU A 137 5.72 13.43 -33.95
N GLY A 138 5.13 12.24 -33.89
CA GLY A 138 5.87 10.96 -33.94
C GLY A 138 6.55 10.55 -32.63
N LEU A 139 6.37 11.32 -31.55
CA LEU A 139 6.87 11.02 -30.23
C LEU A 139 5.74 10.49 -29.33
N GLU A 140 6.07 9.49 -28.52
CA GLU A 140 5.20 9.03 -27.43
C GLU A 140 5.46 9.89 -26.18
N ILE A 141 4.42 10.56 -25.71
CA ILE A 141 4.46 11.42 -24.52
C ILE A 141 3.66 10.73 -23.40
N THR A 142 4.29 10.58 -22.25
CA THR A 142 3.67 10.05 -21.03
C THR A 142 3.73 11.09 -19.93
N ILE A 143 2.55 11.42 -19.33
CA ILE A 143 2.46 12.28 -18.15
C ILE A 143 2.16 11.37 -16.96
N ASN A 144 3.13 11.26 -16.05
CA ASN A 144 2.98 10.46 -14.83
C ASN A 144 2.32 11.29 -13.72
N LEU A 145 1.00 11.17 -13.60
CA LEU A 145 0.21 11.82 -12.56
C LEU A 145 0.07 10.95 -11.29
N SER A 146 0.63 9.74 -11.30
CA SER A 146 0.56 8.82 -10.16
C SER A 146 1.45 9.24 -8.98
N LYS A 147 2.55 9.96 -9.25
CA LYS A 147 3.42 10.50 -8.20
C LYS A 147 2.75 11.72 -7.58
N PRO A 148 2.58 11.77 -6.24
CA PRO A 148 2.05 12.96 -5.59
C PRO A 148 2.98 14.15 -5.79
N GLU A 149 2.40 15.33 -6.03
CA GLU A 149 3.15 16.58 -5.94
C GLU A 149 3.58 16.80 -4.49
N LYS A 150 4.79 17.35 -4.32
CA LYS A 150 5.31 17.64 -2.98
C LYS A 150 4.67 18.91 -2.45
N ASP A 151 3.94 18.80 -1.33
CA ASP A 151 3.45 19.95 -0.59
C ASP A 151 4.66 20.76 -0.05
N PRO A 152 4.67 22.10 -0.16
CA PRO A 152 5.73 22.94 0.44
C PRO A 152 5.92 22.68 1.95
N ARG A 153 4.85 22.36 2.67
CA ARG A 153 4.91 21.98 4.10
C ARG A 153 5.68 20.68 4.32
N ASP A 154 5.47 19.69 3.46
CA ASP A 154 6.16 18.40 3.53
C ASP A 154 7.65 18.55 3.18
N ILE A 155 8.00 19.42 2.21
CA ILE A 155 9.38 19.77 1.88
C ILE A 155 10.06 20.43 3.09
N ALA A 156 9.41 21.40 3.72
CA ALA A 156 9.95 22.11 4.89
C ALA A 156 10.16 21.15 6.07
N ASN A 157 9.24 20.21 6.30
CA ASN A 157 9.37 19.19 7.35
C ASN A 157 10.51 18.20 7.05
N ALA A 158 10.65 17.78 5.81
CA ALA A 158 11.73 16.89 5.39
C ALA A 158 13.12 17.54 5.58
N LEU A 159 13.26 18.84 5.30
CA LEU A 159 14.49 19.60 5.50
C LEU A 159 14.87 19.75 6.99
N LYS A 160 13.88 19.82 7.88
CA LYS A 160 14.09 19.88 9.34
C LYS A 160 14.42 18.53 9.96
N SER A 161 14.08 17.42 9.29
CA SER A 161 14.32 16.08 9.79
C SER A 161 15.81 15.73 9.64
N LYS A 162 16.46 15.28 10.72
CA LYS A 162 17.79 14.68 10.62
C LYS A 162 17.70 13.43 9.77
N ALA A 163 18.54 13.32 8.74
CA ALA A 163 18.63 12.11 7.92
C ALA A 163 19.03 10.91 8.80
N ALA A 164 18.09 10.04 9.09
CA ALA A 164 18.39 8.76 9.69
C ALA A 164 19.01 7.87 8.60
N GLY A 165 20.11 7.19 8.88
CA GLY A 165 20.76 6.28 7.94
C GLY A 165 19.99 4.96 7.68
N TYR A 166 18.78 4.82 8.21
CA TYR A 166 17.93 3.64 8.08
C TYR A 166 16.53 3.98 7.60
N PRO A 167 15.97 3.22 6.64
CA PRO A 167 16.65 2.29 5.73
C PRO A 167 17.67 3.03 4.85
N LYS A 168 18.68 2.32 4.33
CA LYS A 168 19.74 2.95 3.51
C LYS A 168 19.22 3.58 2.22
N CYS A 169 18.24 2.96 1.57
CA CYS A 169 17.60 3.49 0.38
C CYS A 169 16.14 3.03 0.26
N MET A 170 15.39 3.61 -0.69
CA MET A 170 13.98 3.28 -0.92
C MET A 170 13.75 1.90 -1.56
N LEU A 171 14.80 1.22 -2.01
CA LEU A 171 14.73 -0.07 -2.70
C LEU A 171 15.38 -1.22 -1.91
N CYS A 172 15.95 -0.94 -0.72
CA CYS A 172 16.67 -1.97 0.02
C CYS A 172 15.73 -2.95 0.74
N VAL A 173 16.31 -4.10 1.13
CA VAL A 173 15.59 -5.19 1.81
C VAL A 173 15.08 -4.83 3.20
N GLU A 174 15.51 -3.71 3.75
CA GLU A 174 15.07 -3.17 5.05
C GLU A 174 13.68 -2.48 4.97
N ASN A 175 13.17 -2.22 3.77
CA ASN A 175 11.93 -1.44 3.58
C ASN A 175 10.63 -2.15 3.98
N PRO A 176 10.41 -3.46 3.73
CA PRO A 176 9.15 -4.09 4.13
C PRO A 176 8.85 -3.90 5.61
N GLY A 177 7.68 -3.32 5.91
CA GLY A 177 7.26 -3.02 7.28
C GLY A 177 7.73 -1.67 7.83
N TYR A 178 8.59 -0.93 7.12
CA TYR A 178 9.07 0.37 7.59
C TYR A 178 7.93 1.41 7.63
N ALA A 179 7.79 2.10 8.76
CA ALA A 179 6.68 3.04 8.99
C ALA A 179 6.80 4.36 8.20
N GLY A 180 7.95 4.63 7.62
CA GLY A 180 8.19 5.90 6.93
C GLY A 180 8.57 7.05 7.87
N ARG A 181 8.93 8.18 7.27
CA ARG A 181 9.19 9.47 7.93
C ARG A 181 9.11 10.58 6.90
N PRO A 182 9.08 11.85 7.29
CA PRO A 182 9.13 12.95 6.33
C PRO A 182 10.25 12.80 5.30
N GLY A 183 9.89 12.85 4.01
CA GLY A 183 10.80 12.61 2.89
C GLY A 183 11.19 11.17 2.60
N PHE A 184 10.69 10.19 3.40
CA PHE A 184 10.94 8.77 3.18
C PHE A 184 9.63 7.96 3.31
N PRO A 185 9.15 7.30 2.25
CA PRO A 185 7.82 6.72 2.22
C PRO A 185 7.67 5.53 3.17
N ALA A 186 6.46 5.34 3.68
CA ALA A 186 6.09 4.14 4.42
C ALA A 186 6.07 2.91 3.49
N ARG A 187 6.40 1.75 4.06
CA ARG A 187 6.50 0.46 3.36
C ARG A 187 5.84 -0.69 4.15
N GLN A 188 4.84 -0.38 4.98
CA GLN A 188 4.19 -1.37 5.83
C GLN A 188 3.38 -2.39 5.02
N ASN A 189 2.82 -1.97 3.88
CA ASN A 189 2.14 -2.81 2.89
C ASN A 189 3.06 -3.31 1.75
N HIS A 190 4.37 -3.03 1.82
CA HIS A 190 5.34 -3.48 0.83
C HIS A 190 5.81 -4.91 1.11
N ARG A 191 5.91 -5.71 0.05
CA ARG A 191 6.45 -7.07 0.10
C ARG A 191 7.45 -7.29 -1.03
N MET A 192 8.41 -8.18 -0.76
CA MET A 192 9.44 -8.60 -1.70
C MET A 192 9.51 -10.12 -1.74
N ILE A 193 9.87 -10.66 -2.89
CA ILE A 193 10.16 -12.10 -3.06
C ILE A 193 11.66 -12.27 -3.15
N PRO A 194 12.29 -12.93 -2.16
CA PRO A 194 13.71 -13.26 -2.23
C PRO A 194 13.93 -14.39 -3.25
N LEU A 195 14.91 -14.20 -4.12
CA LEU A 195 15.31 -15.14 -5.15
C LEU A 195 16.79 -15.43 -5.01
N ASN A 196 17.20 -16.67 -5.26
CA ASN A 196 18.60 -17.05 -5.43
C ASN A 196 18.82 -17.39 -6.90
N LEU A 197 19.64 -16.63 -7.58
CA LEU A 197 19.98 -16.83 -8.98
C LEU A 197 21.49 -16.99 -9.09
N ASN A 198 21.94 -18.18 -9.48
CA ASN A 198 23.37 -18.50 -9.63
C ASN A 198 24.23 -18.22 -8.37
N GLY A 199 23.67 -18.46 -7.18
CA GLY A 199 24.35 -18.20 -5.92
C GLY A 199 24.23 -16.76 -5.39
N GLU A 200 23.69 -15.85 -6.20
CA GLU A 200 23.45 -14.44 -5.82
C GLU A 200 22.05 -14.24 -5.27
N SER A 201 21.95 -13.39 -4.23
CA SER A 201 20.66 -13.04 -3.61
C SER A 201 20.03 -11.84 -4.29
N TRP A 202 18.84 -12.04 -4.81
CA TRP A 202 18.01 -11.02 -5.47
C TRP A 202 16.68 -10.85 -4.74
N HIS A 203 16.06 -9.68 -4.92
CA HIS A 203 14.74 -9.40 -4.38
C HIS A 203 13.85 -8.82 -5.48
N MET A 204 12.81 -9.55 -5.85
CA MET A 204 11.80 -9.08 -6.78
C MET A 204 10.78 -8.22 -6.04
N GLN A 205 10.48 -7.05 -6.56
CA GLN A 205 9.46 -6.13 -6.07
C GLN A 205 8.83 -5.33 -7.21
N TYR A 206 7.65 -4.79 -6.98
CA TYR A 206 7.00 -3.87 -7.90
C TYR A 206 7.29 -2.41 -7.53
N SER A 207 7.17 -1.50 -8.52
CA SER A 207 7.11 -0.06 -8.25
C SER A 207 5.69 0.32 -7.80
N PRO A 208 5.52 1.18 -6.78
CA PRO A 208 4.20 1.66 -6.40
C PRO A 208 3.56 2.59 -7.45
N TYR A 209 4.36 3.17 -8.34
CA TYR A 209 3.96 4.13 -9.37
C TYR A 209 4.44 3.67 -10.73
N LEU A 210 3.68 2.77 -11.35
CA LEU A 210 3.95 2.29 -12.70
C LEU A 210 3.66 3.38 -13.73
N TYR A 211 4.46 3.46 -14.80
CA TYR A 211 4.26 4.41 -15.89
C TYR A 211 3.14 3.99 -16.82
N TYR A 212 2.93 2.70 -16.96
CA TYR A 212 1.97 2.12 -17.87
C TYR A 212 0.88 1.41 -17.09
N ASN A 213 -0.37 1.58 -17.52
CA ASN A 213 -1.44 0.67 -17.15
C ASN A 213 -1.15 -0.64 -17.91
N GLU A 214 -0.68 -1.65 -17.19
CA GLU A 214 -0.60 -2.98 -17.75
C GLU A 214 -2.02 -3.53 -17.92
N HIS A 215 -2.36 -3.91 -19.14
CA HIS A 215 -3.59 -4.60 -19.48
C HIS A 215 -3.38 -6.11 -19.41
#